data_2b5fcef09ce8c5c12f0de84be1e47330
#
_entry.id   2b5fcef09ce8c5c12f0de84be1e47330
#
_cell.length_a   1.000
_cell.length_b   1.000
_cell.length_c   1.000
_cell.angle_alpha   90.00
_cell.angle_beta   90.00
_cell.angle_gamma   90.00
#
_symmetry.space_group_name_H-M   'P 1'
#
loop_
_entity.id
_entity.type
_entity.pdbx_description
1 polymer ?
#
loop_
_entity_poly.entity_id
_entity_poly.type
_entity_poly.pdbx_seq_one_letter_code
_entity_poly.pdbx_strand_id
1 'polypeptide(L)'
;RIVGVGYNGLPRGCDDADPVYWSDNDDDAFQSRHSYVVHAEVNAILNCVVLPLNQATIYTTQFPCPRCAQAIIQAGIQNVVYLREKPHHAQANAAARKMFTAAGLQVARLEQVDGEADAWAGKLVDHLHTSGPAASREEDV
;
A
#
# COMPACT_ATOMS: atom_id res chain seq x y z
N ARG A 1 -17.50 -6.74 -1.95
CA ARG A 1 -17.66 -5.29 -2.23
C ARG A 1 -16.37 -4.56 -1.87
N ILE A 2 -15.83 -3.75 -2.77
CA ILE A 2 -14.71 -2.84 -2.50
C ILE A 2 -15.26 -1.66 -1.70
N VAL A 3 -14.62 -1.34 -0.55
CA VAL A 3 -15.03 -0.26 0.37
C VAL A 3 -14.00 0.86 0.45
N GLY A 4 -12.77 0.65 -0.01
CA GLY A 4 -11.72 1.64 -0.06
C GLY A 4 -10.64 1.25 -1.06
N VAL A 5 -10.04 2.25 -1.68
CA VAL A 5 -8.89 2.11 -2.60
C VAL A 5 -7.86 3.18 -2.25
N GLY A 6 -6.59 2.84 -2.35
CA GLY A 6 -5.48 3.74 -2.08
C GLY A 6 -4.28 3.47 -2.98
N TYR A 7 -3.48 4.51 -3.17
CA TYR A 7 -2.18 4.48 -3.83
C TYR A 7 -1.20 5.36 -3.05
N ASN A 8 0.10 5.18 -3.29
CA ASN A 8 1.11 6.04 -2.68
C ASN A 8 0.94 7.48 -3.16
N GLY A 9 0.88 8.42 -2.24
CA GLY A 9 0.67 9.83 -2.59
C GLY A 9 1.07 10.76 -1.47
N LEU A 10 1.24 12.03 -1.80
CA LEU A 10 1.54 13.07 -0.83
C LEU A 10 0.32 13.44 -0.01
N PRO A 11 0.51 13.98 1.21
CA PRO A 11 -0.57 14.58 1.98
C PRO A 11 -1.24 15.73 1.22
N ARG A 12 -2.50 15.97 1.55
CA ARG A 12 -3.26 17.09 0.95
C ARG A 12 -2.55 18.41 1.16
N GLY A 13 -2.42 19.19 0.11
CA GLY A 13 -1.76 20.49 0.13
C GLY A 13 -0.26 20.45 -0.20
N CYS A 14 0.35 19.27 -0.28
CA CYS A 14 1.69 19.11 -0.82
C CYS A 14 1.65 19.12 -2.35
N ASP A 15 2.54 19.90 -2.96
CA ASP A 15 2.61 20.01 -4.42
C ASP A 15 3.43 18.86 -5.00
N ASP A 16 2.80 18.05 -5.84
CA ASP A 16 3.45 16.92 -6.53
C ASP A 16 4.60 17.35 -7.45
N ALA A 17 4.62 18.61 -7.86
CA ALA A 17 5.69 19.17 -8.68
C ALA A 17 6.95 19.57 -7.87
N ASP A 18 6.87 19.64 -6.55
CA ASP A 18 8.03 19.95 -5.71
C ASP A 18 8.96 18.73 -5.61
N PRO A 19 10.20 18.81 -6.16
CA PRO A 19 11.11 17.66 -6.20
C PRO A 19 11.61 17.22 -4.82
N VAL A 20 11.52 18.06 -3.79
CA VAL A 20 11.92 17.71 -2.42
C VAL A 20 11.09 16.55 -1.89
N TYR A 21 9.79 16.51 -2.17
CA TYR A 21 8.91 15.44 -1.70
C TYR A 21 9.21 14.06 -2.31
N TRP A 22 9.91 14.02 -3.44
CA TRP A 22 10.24 12.79 -4.17
C TRP A 22 11.72 12.42 -4.11
N SER A 23 12.50 13.16 -3.33
CA SER A 23 13.93 12.90 -3.15
C SER A 23 14.20 11.59 -2.43
N ASP A 24 15.32 10.95 -2.77
CA ASP A 24 15.77 9.67 -2.21
C ASP A 24 16.98 9.82 -1.26
N ASN A 25 17.19 10.99 -0.68
CA ASN A 25 18.29 11.19 0.28
C ASN A 25 17.83 10.75 1.69
N ASP A 26 18.01 9.47 1.99
CA ASP A 26 17.56 8.88 3.25
C ASP A 26 18.40 9.31 4.47
N ASP A 27 19.55 9.95 4.27
CA ASP A 27 20.38 10.52 5.34
C ASP A 27 19.82 11.85 5.89
N ASP A 28 18.93 12.48 5.13
CA ASP A 28 18.25 13.71 5.52
C ASP A 28 16.73 13.52 5.40
N ALA A 29 16.04 13.46 6.54
CA ALA A 29 14.60 13.28 6.58
C ALA A 29 13.82 14.34 5.80
N PHE A 30 14.36 15.56 5.68
CA PHE A 30 13.75 16.63 4.89
C PHE A 30 13.88 16.38 3.39
N GLN A 31 14.90 15.66 2.96
CA GLN A 31 15.20 15.31 1.57
C GLN A 31 14.79 13.87 1.22
N SER A 32 14.01 13.21 2.05
CA SER A 32 13.58 11.83 1.85
C SER A 32 12.08 11.73 1.63
N ARG A 33 11.67 11.18 0.48
CA ARG A 33 10.26 10.88 0.18
C ARG A 33 9.58 10.01 1.25
N HIS A 34 10.37 9.20 1.98
CA HIS A 34 9.84 8.35 3.06
C HIS A 34 9.27 9.14 4.23
N SER A 35 9.61 10.42 4.34
CA SER A 35 9.05 11.33 5.34
C SER A 35 7.68 11.90 4.92
N TYR A 36 7.37 11.91 3.63
CA TYR A 36 6.22 12.64 3.09
C TYR A 36 5.16 11.73 2.48
N VAL A 37 5.58 10.67 1.79
CA VAL A 37 4.65 9.81 1.04
C VAL A 37 3.79 8.98 1.99
N VAL A 38 2.47 9.13 1.88
CA VAL A 38 1.50 8.26 2.54
C VAL A 38 1.38 6.97 1.72
N HIS A 39 1.58 5.84 2.38
CA HIS A 39 1.50 4.54 1.71
C HIS A 39 0.07 4.19 1.26
N ALA A 40 -0.02 3.43 0.19
CA ALA A 40 -1.28 3.02 -0.43
C ALA A 40 -2.26 2.38 0.56
N GLU A 41 -1.76 1.54 1.46
CA GLU A 41 -2.56 0.85 2.46
C GLU A 41 -3.22 1.83 3.43
N VAL A 42 -2.47 2.83 3.90
CA VAL A 42 -3.01 3.88 4.78
C VAL A 42 -4.05 4.71 4.04
N ASN A 43 -3.76 5.11 2.80
CA ASN A 43 -4.71 5.84 1.97
C ASN A 43 -5.99 5.02 1.71
N ALA A 44 -5.87 3.72 1.45
CA ALA A 44 -7.04 2.85 1.29
C ALA A 44 -7.93 2.84 2.54
N ILE A 45 -7.32 2.73 3.73
CA ILE A 45 -8.04 2.76 5.02
C ILE A 45 -8.73 4.11 5.24
N LEU A 46 -8.00 5.22 5.01
CA LEU A 46 -8.54 6.58 5.20
C LEU A 46 -9.64 6.93 4.19
N ASN A 47 -9.64 6.31 3.01
CA ASN A 47 -10.65 6.47 1.97
C ASN A 47 -11.86 5.53 2.14
N CYS A 48 -11.88 4.68 3.17
CA CYS A 48 -13.01 3.81 3.42
C CYS A 48 -14.25 4.61 3.81
N VAL A 49 -15.38 4.22 3.23
CA VAL A 49 -16.69 4.81 3.51
C VAL A 49 -17.43 4.08 4.64
N VAL A 50 -16.86 3.00 5.14
CA VAL A 50 -17.44 2.15 6.20
C VAL A 50 -16.37 1.86 7.24
N LEU A 51 -16.65 2.15 8.50
CA LEU A 51 -15.83 1.78 9.66
C LEU A 51 -16.75 1.21 10.75
N PRO A 52 -16.29 0.27 11.58
CA PRO A 52 -14.98 -0.41 11.55
C PRO A 52 -14.84 -1.40 10.39
N LEU A 53 -13.61 -1.72 9.99
CA LEU A 53 -13.29 -2.65 8.91
C LEU A 53 -13.19 -4.11 9.39
N ASN A 54 -13.96 -4.47 10.42
CA ASN A 54 -13.97 -5.82 10.96
C ASN A 54 -14.32 -6.83 9.88
N GLN A 55 -13.52 -7.90 9.80
CA GLN A 55 -13.64 -8.96 8.78
C GLN A 55 -13.30 -8.54 7.34
N ALA A 56 -12.83 -7.32 7.14
CA ALA A 56 -12.37 -6.90 5.82
C ALA A 56 -11.07 -7.61 5.42
N THR A 57 -10.87 -7.70 4.12
CA THR A 57 -9.60 -8.14 3.53
C THR A 57 -8.96 -6.94 2.84
N ILE A 58 -7.67 -6.71 3.11
CA ILE A 58 -6.87 -5.75 2.36
C ILE A 58 -6.02 -6.49 1.33
N TYR A 59 -6.06 -6.04 0.09
CA TYR A 59 -5.23 -6.53 -1.01
C TYR A 59 -4.15 -5.51 -1.32
N THR A 60 -2.89 -5.94 -1.31
CA THR A 60 -1.74 -5.06 -1.52
C THR A 60 -0.83 -5.60 -2.61
N THR A 61 -0.22 -4.71 -3.39
CA THR A 61 0.75 -5.09 -4.41
C THR A 61 2.09 -5.52 -3.80
N GLN A 62 2.48 -4.90 -2.68
CA GLN A 62 3.66 -5.24 -1.90
C GLN A 62 3.27 -5.72 -0.52
N PHE A 63 4.09 -6.56 0.09
CA PHE A 63 3.91 -6.92 1.50
C PHE A 63 3.93 -5.66 2.36
N PRO A 64 2.94 -5.45 3.26
CA PRO A 64 2.83 -4.23 4.05
C PRO A 64 4.05 -3.99 4.95
N CYS A 65 4.56 -2.77 4.96
CA CYS A 65 5.62 -2.39 5.88
C CYS A 65 5.11 -2.35 7.34
N PRO A 66 5.99 -2.29 8.35
CA PRO A 66 5.57 -2.29 9.75
C PRO A 66 4.58 -1.17 10.12
N ARG A 67 4.71 0.01 9.55
CA ARG A 67 3.78 1.13 9.80
C ARG A 67 2.40 0.86 9.20
N CYS A 68 2.36 0.31 7.98
CA CYS A 68 1.10 -0.10 7.36
C CYS A 68 0.47 -1.26 8.13
N ALA A 69 1.27 -2.22 8.61
CA ALA A 69 0.77 -3.32 9.45
C ALA A 69 0.08 -2.81 10.72
N GLN A 70 0.65 -1.80 11.39
CA GLN A 70 0.02 -1.16 12.54
C GLN A 70 -1.34 -0.56 12.19
N ALA A 71 -1.42 0.19 11.09
CA ALA A 71 -2.67 0.80 10.63
C ALA A 71 -3.73 -0.25 10.26
N ILE A 72 -3.34 -1.31 9.56
CA ILE A 72 -4.20 -2.42 9.16
C ILE A 72 -4.82 -3.09 10.40
N ILE A 73 -3.99 -3.41 11.39
CA ILE A 73 -4.44 -4.04 12.65
C ILE A 73 -5.41 -3.12 13.40
N GLN A 74 -5.05 -1.85 13.57
CA GLN A 74 -5.86 -0.88 14.30
C GLN A 74 -7.18 -0.54 13.59
N ALA A 75 -7.25 -0.67 12.28
CA ALA A 75 -8.48 -0.52 11.51
C ALA A 75 -9.45 -1.71 11.65
N GLY A 76 -9.01 -2.82 12.27
CA GLY A 76 -9.82 -4.02 12.48
C GLY A 76 -9.82 -5.00 11.31
N ILE A 77 -8.97 -4.79 10.32
CA ILE A 77 -8.82 -5.68 9.15
C ILE A 77 -8.29 -7.03 9.63
N GLN A 78 -8.87 -8.13 9.15
CA GLN A 78 -8.50 -9.48 9.60
C GLN A 78 -7.71 -10.28 8.58
N ASN A 79 -7.78 -9.91 7.32
CA ASN A 79 -7.11 -10.64 6.24
C ASN A 79 -6.23 -9.71 5.42
N VAL A 80 -5.01 -10.16 5.15
CA VAL A 80 -4.03 -9.47 4.30
C VAL A 80 -3.68 -10.41 3.15
N VAL A 81 -3.90 -9.95 1.93
CA VAL A 81 -3.50 -10.66 0.71
C VAL A 81 -2.52 -9.76 -0.05
N TYR A 82 -1.31 -10.26 -0.27
CA TYR A 82 -0.27 -9.50 -0.95
C TYR A 82 0.23 -10.22 -2.21
N LEU A 83 0.71 -9.44 -3.19
CA LEU A 83 1.21 -9.99 -4.44
C LEU A 83 2.71 -10.33 -4.38
N ARG A 84 3.53 -9.42 -3.86
CA ARG A 84 5.01 -9.52 -3.89
C ARG A 84 5.65 -9.14 -2.57
N GLU A 85 6.86 -9.66 -2.36
CA GLU A 85 7.77 -9.22 -1.31
C GLU A 85 9.08 -8.74 -1.95
N LYS A 86 9.67 -7.67 -1.39
CA LYS A 86 10.99 -7.21 -1.79
C LYS A 86 12.04 -7.91 -0.91
N PRO A 87 13.03 -8.63 -1.47
CA PRO A 87 14.04 -9.35 -0.68
C PRO A 87 14.82 -8.46 0.28
N HIS A 88 15.13 -7.23 -0.11
CA HIS A 88 15.85 -6.26 0.72
C HIS A 88 15.03 -5.68 1.88
N HIS A 89 13.74 -5.98 1.96
CA HIS A 89 12.84 -5.62 3.07
C HIS A 89 12.59 -6.78 4.05
N ALA A 90 13.38 -7.84 4.00
CA ALA A 90 13.12 -9.06 4.77
C ALA A 90 12.96 -8.82 6.29
N GLN A 91 13.79 -7.95 6.89
CA GLN A 91 13.69 -7.62 8.32
C GLN A 91 12.43 -6.83 8.65
N ALA A 92 12.06 -5.84 7.84
CA ALA A 92 10.83 -5.08 8.01
C ALA A 92 9.60 -5.97 7.82
N ASN A 93 9.62 -6.85 6.82
CA ASN A 93 8.56 -7.82 6.58
C ASN A 93 8.40 -8.80 7.76
N ALA A 94 9.52 -9.25 8.35
CA ALA A 94 9.48 -10.11 9.54
C ALA A 94 8.84 -9.41 10.75
N ALA A 95 9.13 -8.12 10.96
CA ALA A 95 8.51 -7.33 12.01
C ALA A 95 6.99 -7.16 11.80
N ALA A 96 6.58 -6.88 10.57
CA ALA A 96 5.16 -6.80 10.22
C ALA A 96 4.45 -8.16 10.41
N ARG A 97 5.04 -9.27 9.97
CA ARG A 97 4.49 -10.62 10.19
C ARG A 97 4.33 -10.94 11.68
N LYS A 98 5.32 -10.57 12.50
CA LYS A 98 5.22 -10.74 13.95
C LYS A 98 3.99 -10.04 14.52
N MET A 99 3.71 -8.82 14.08
CA MET A 99 2.53 -8.07 14.53
C MET A 99 1.22 -8.71 14.03
N PHE A 100 1.16 -9.10 12.75
CA PHE A 100 -0.01 -9.77 12.18
C PHE A 100 -0.31 -11.08 12.91
N THR A 101 0.70 -11.90 13.21
CA THR A 101 0.56 -13.13 13.96
C THR A 101 0.03 -12.87 15.37
N ALA A 102 0.60 -11.90 16.08
CA ALA A 102 0.19 -11.53 17.43
C ALA A 102 -1.26 -11.02 17.48
N ALA A 103 -1.69 -10.31 16.44
CA ALA A 103 -3.06 -9.80 16.31
C ALA A 103 -4.04 -10.81 15.70
N GLY A 104 -3.59 -12.00 15.32
CA GLY A 104 -4.43 -13.08 14.78
C GLY A 104 -4.91 -12.87 13.35
N LEU A 105 -4.22 -12.02 12.55
CA LEU A 105 -4.58 -11.82 11.16
C LEU A 105 -4.17 -13.00 10.28
N GLN A 106 -5.00 -13.28 9.29
CA GLN A 106 -4.66 -14.20 8.21
C GLN A 106 -3.86 -13.47 7.14
N VAL A 107 -2.69 -14.00 6.77
CA VAL A 107 -1.80 -13.40 5.78
C VAL A 107 -1.50 -14.43 4.71
N ALA A 108 -1.81 -14.11 3.46
CA ALA A 108 -1.59 -15.00 2.33
C ALA A 108 -0.99 -14.26 1.13
N ARG A 109 -0.17 -14.96 0.36
CA ARG A 109 0.25 -14.50 -0.95
C ARG A 109 -0.86 -14.79 -1.97
N LEU A 110 -1.10 -13.90 -2.90
CA LEU A 110 -2.20 -14.00 -3.84
C LEU A 110 -2.16 -15.31 -4.67
N GLU A 111 -0.98 -15.77 -5.07
CA GLU A 111 -0.78 -17.04 -5.79
C GLU A 111 -1.23 -18.29 -4.99
N GLN A 112 -1.36 -18.17 -3.67
CA GLN A 112 -1.82 -19.25 -2.79
C GLN A 112 -3.34 -19.29 -2.63
N VAL A 113 -4.03 -18.23 -3.07
CA VAL A 113 -5.47 -18.07 -2.87
C VAL A 113 -6.26 -18.60 -4.08
N ASP A 114 -5.73 -18.42 -5.31
CA ASP A 114 -6.34 -18.89 -6.54
C ASP A 114 -5.33 -18.94 -7.71
N GLY A 115 -5.36 -19.99 -8.53
CA GLY A 115 -4.51 -20.10 -9.73
C GLY A 115 -4.83 -19.08 -10.84
N GLU A 116 -5.93 -18.32 -10.73
CA GLU A 116 -6.32 -17.21 -11.63
C GLU A 116 -5.95 -15.84 -11.08
N ALA A 117 -5.33 -15.78 -9.90
CA ALA A 117 -5.10 -14.55 -9.16
C ALA A 117 -4.14 -13.59 -9.85
N ASP A 118 -3.16 -14.08 -10.62
CA ASP A 118 -2.25 -13.24 -11.39
C ASP A 118 -2.97 -12.46 -12.50
N ALA A 119 -3.95 -13.08 -13.15
CA ALA A 119 -4.74 -12.42 -14.19
C ALA A 119 -5.65 -11.34 -13.61
N TRP A 120 -6.19 -11.55 -12.41
CA TRP A 120 -7.05 -10.59 -11.73
C TRP A 120 -6.24 -9.40 -11.16
N ALA A 121 -5.09 -9.65 -10.55
CA ALA A 121 -4.21 -8.61 -10.04
C ALA A 121 -3.67 -7.72 -11.16
N GLY A 122 -3.31 -8.30 -12.30
CA GLY A 122 -2.94 -7.55 -13.50
C GLY A 122 -4.07 -6.63 -13.97
N LYS A 123 -5.29 -7.14 -14.06
CA LYS A 123 -6.47 -6.36 -14.44
C LYS A 123 -6.79 -5.24 -13.44
N LEU A 124 -6.60 -5.46 -12.14
CA LEU A 124 -6.81 -4.44 -11.12
C LEU A 124 -5.78 -3.33 -11.24
N VAL A 125 -4.51 -3.67 -11.43
CA VAL A 125 -3.42 -2.70 -11.65
C VAL A 125 -3.66 -1.91 -12.93
N ASP A 126 -4.02 -2.56 -14.03
CA ASP A 126 -4.34 -1.90 -15.31
C ASP A 126 -5.54 -0.96 -15.15
N HIS A 127 -6.57 -1.38 -14.42
CA HIS A 127 -7.75 -0.54 -14.18
C HIS A 127 -7.43 0.70 -13.34
N LEU A 128 -6.56 0.58 -12.33
CA LEU A 128 -6.11 1.70 -11.52
C LEU A 128 -5.24 2.68 -12.32
N HIS A 129 -4.42 2.18 -13.25
CA HIS A 129 -3.62 3.03 -14.14
C HIS A 129 -4.46 3.75 -15.21
N THR A 130 -5.56 3.17 -15.67
CA THR A 130 -6.44 3.77 -16.67
C THR A 130 -7.50 4.69 -16.08
N SER A 131 -7.81 4.57 -14.80
CA SER A 131 -8.85 5.35 -14.11
C SER A 131 -8.32 6.50 -13.27
N GLY A 132 -6.99 6.66 -13.16
CA GLY A 132 -6.36 7.81 -12.50
C GLY A 132 -6.42 9.07 -13.38
N PRO A 133 -6.39 10.27 -12.80
CA PRO A 133 -6.20 11.48 -13.60
C PRO A 133 -4.92 11.30 -14.42
N ALA A 134 -5.02 11.58 -15.71
CA ALA A 134 -3.92 11.45 -16.64
C ALA A 134 -2.67 12.13 -16.05
N ALA A 135 -1.71 11.34 -15.60
CA ALA A 135 -0.38 11.83 -15.37
C ALA A 135 0.10 12.34 -16.73
N SER A 136 0.22 13.64 -16.87
CA SER A 136 0.85 14.26 -18.01
C SER A 136 2.24 13.64 -18.13
N ARG A 137 2.38 12.70 -19.07
CA ARG A 137 3.68 12.33 -19.57
C ARG A 137 4.18 13.53 -20.33
N GLU A 138 5.03 14.32 -19.72
CA GLU A 138 5.98 15.07 -20.49
C GLU A 138 7.05 14.08 -20.92
N GLU A 139 6.93 13.67 -22.18
CA GLU A 139 8.04 13.30 -23.03
C GLU A 139 8.90 14.54 -23.19
N ASP A 140 10.23 14.28 -23.26
CA ASP A 140 11.24 15.12 -23.90
C ASP A 140 12.21 15.93 -23.01
N VAL A 141 13.32 15.62 -23.27
CA VAL A 141 14.56 15.95 -24.04
C VAL A 141 15.74 15.78 -23.14
#